data_54aa34b69a8bc68411e2a8197dd82039
#
_entry.id   54aa34b69a8bc68411e2a8197dd82039
#
_cell.length_a   1.000
_cell.length_b   1.000
_cell.length_c   1.000
_cell.angle_alpha   90.00
_cell.angle_beta   90.00
_cell.angle_gamma   90.00
#
_symmetry.space_group_name_H-M   'P 1'
#
loop_
_entity.id
_entity.type
_entity.pdbx_description
1 polymer ?
#
loop_
_entity_poly.entity_id
_entity_poly.type
_entity_poly.pdbx_seq_one_letter_code
_entity_poly.pdbx_strand_id
1 'polypeptide(L)'
;MFPLKLEAKKLIELLKFDLKDEIRINKIAKKIREFSKNNNSKFLVCGNGGSATDADHFVTELVVRFKKNRNSIPAISLSTNPGLITACANDFNFNYIFKRQIESLAKKNDCLIFISTSGNSPNIIEAANKRPIQIRKCLL
;
A
#
# COMPACT_ATOMS: atom_id res chain seq x y z
N MET A 1 26.81 12.28 -18.66
CA MET A 1 25.65 12.78 -19.45
C MET A 1 24.52 11.78 -19.32
N PHE A 2 23.41 12.14 -18.71
CA PHE A 2 22.28 11.22 -18.48
C PHE A 2 21.59 10.93 -19.83
N PRO A 3 21.40 9.67 -20.25
CA PRO A 3 20.88 9.33 -21.57
C PRO A 3 19.35 9.45 -21.63
N LEU A 4 18.82 10.67 -21.54
CA LEU A 4 17.39 10.97 -21.50
C LEU A 4 16.57 10.25 -22.58
N LYS A 5 17.10 10.15 -23.82
CA LYS A 5 16.41 9.45 -24.91
C LYS A 5 16.23 7.96 -24.66
N LEU A 6 17.19 7.31 -24.00
CA LEU A 6 17.14 5.89 -23.67
C LEU A 6 16.11 5.66 -22.55
N GLU A 7 16.12 6.51 -21.52
CA GLU A 7 15.16 6.43 -20.43
C GLU A 7 13.73 6.72 -20.88
N ALA A 8 13.55 7.70 -21.78
CA ALA A 8 12.25 7.96 -22.37
C ALA A 8 11.73 6.77 -23.18
N LYS A 9 12.58 6.08 -23.95
CA LYS A 9 12.20 4.86 -24.67
C LYS A 9 11.78 3.73 -23.71
N LYS A 10 12.52 3.50 -22.63
CA LYS A 10 12.17 2.53 -21.60
C LYS A 10 10.81 2.84 -20.96
N LEU A 11 10.58 4.12 -20.66
CA LEU A 11 9.30 4.56 -20.09
C LEU A 11 8.13 4.30 -21.05
N ILE A 12 8.30 4.59 -22.34
CA ILE A 12 7.29 4.31 -23.37
C ILE A 12 6.99 2.81 -23.45
N GLU A 13 8.02 1.96 -23.38
CA GLU A 13 7.82 0.50 -23.35
C GLU A 13 7.03 0.04 -22.11
N LEU A 14 7.35 0.60 -20.93
CA LEU A 14 6.62 0.31 -19.68
C LEU A 14 5.16 0.77 -19.70
N LEU A 15 4.85 1.79 -20.49
CA LEU A 15 3.48 2.31 -20.64
C LEU A 15 2.64 1.54 -21.66
N LYS A 16 3.20 0.55 -22.34
CA LYS A 16 2.44 -0.35 -23.24
C LYS A 16 1.71 -1.39 -22.40
N PHE A 17 0.54 -1.01 -21.86
CA PHE A 17 -0.35 -1.96 -21.20
C PHE A 17 -0.91 -2.96 -22.22
N ASP A 18 -0.82 -4.23 -21.90
CA ASP A 18 -1.55 -5.27 -22.64
C ASP A 18 -2.95 -5.49 -22.04
N LEU A 19 -3.81 -6.21 -22.77
CA LEU A 19 -5.16 -6.52 -22.32
C LEU A 19 -5.17 -7.29 -20.96
N LYS A 20 -4.13 -8.05 -20.66
CA LYS A 20 -4.02 -8.81 -19.42
C LYS A 20 -3.80 -7.88 -18.22
N ASP A 21 -2.98 -6.83 -18.40
CA ASP A 21 -2.73 -5.82 -17.39
C ASP A 21 -3.99 -5.01 -17.11
N GLU A 22 -4.74 -4.62 -18.14
CA GLU A 22 -6.03 -3.95 -18.00
C GLU A 22 -7.03 -4.78 -17.20
N ILE A 23 -7.15 -6.08 -17.50
CA ILE A 23 -8.03 -7.00 -16.77
C ILE A 23 -7.60 -7.11 -15.30
N ARG A 24 -6.28 -7.19 -15.01
CA ARG A 24 -5.75 -7.23 -13.64
C ARG A 24 -6.10 -5.97 -12.87
N ILE A 25 -5.83 -4.81 -13.45
CA ILE A 25 -6.10 -3.49 -12.82
C ILE A 25 -7.59 -3.36 -12.52
N ASN A 26 -8.44 -3.66 -13.49
CA ASN A 26 -9.89 -3.60 -13.32
C ASN A 26 -10.40 -4.58 -12.23
N LYS A 27 -9.83 -5.76 -12.13
CA LYS A 27 -10.14 -6.73 -11.05
C LYS A 27 -9.74 -6.21 -9.68
N ILE A 28 -8.58 -5.58 -9.55
CA ILE A 28 -8.10 -4.98 -8.30
C ILE A 28 -8.98 -3.78 -7.93
N ALA A 29 -9.22 -2.88 -8.87
CA ALA A 29 -10.07 -1.71 -8.66
C ALA A 29 -11.49 -2.09 -8.21
N LYS A 30 -12.08 -3.14 -8.81
CA LYS A 30 -13.38 -3.67 -8.39
C LYS A 30 -13.34 -4.17 -6.95
N LYS A 31 -12.31 -4.91 -6.56
CA LYS A 31 -12.15 -5.41 -5.17
C LYS A 31 -12.01 -4.27 -4.17
N ILE A 32 -11.19 -3.26 -4.47
CA ILE A 32 -11.02 -2.07 -3.62
C ILE A 32 -12.36 -1.34 -3.46
N ARG A 33 -13.09 -1.15 -4.56
CA ARG A 33 -14.41 -0.52 -4.55
C ARG A 33 -15.44 -1.30 -3.75
N GLU A 34 -15.48 -2.62 -3.85
CA GLU A 34 -16.38 -3.47 -3.06
C GLU A 34 -16.02 -3.39 -1.57
N PHE A 35 -14.73 -3.42 -1.27
CA PHE A 35 -14.24 -3.31 0.10
C PHE A 35 -14.57 -1.94 0.73
N SER A 36 -14.43 -0.84 -0.02
CA SER A 36 -14.68 0.52 0.46
C SER A 36 -16.14 0.79 0.86
N LYS A 37 -17.07 -0.09 0.50
CA LYS A 37 -18.47 0.00 0.91
C LYS A 37 -18.73 -0.57 2.30
N ASN A 38 -17.77 -1.24 2.91
CA ASN A 38 -17.90 -1.86 4.23
C ASN A 38 -17.43 -0.90 5.32
N ASN A 39 -18.36 -0.29 6.04
CA ASN A 39 -18.08 0.69 7.10
C ASN A 39 -17.39 0.09 8.36
N ASN A 40 -17.33 -1.24 8.49
CA ASN A 40 -16.69 -1.92 9.62
C ASN A 40 -15.26 -2.37 9.33
N SER A 41 -14.64 -1.83 8.29
CA SER A 41 -13.30 -2.17 7.86
C SER A 41 -12.53 -0.93 7.43
N LYS A 42 -11.20 -1.02 7.45
CA LYS A 42 -10.30 0.05 7.02
C LYS A 42 -9.20 -0.47 6.13
N PHE A 43 -8.59 0.43 5.38
CA PHE A 43 -7.35 0.16 4.67
C PHE A 43 -6.17 0.46 5.59
N LEU A 44 -5.17 -0.43 5.62
CA LEU A 44 -3.87 -0.19 6.20
C LEU A 44 -2.85 -0.26 5.06
N VAL A 45 -2.15 0.83 4.83
CA VAL A 45 -1.28 0.99 3.66
C VAL A 45 0.15 1.25 4.13
N CYS A 46 1.14 0.62 3.51
CA CYS A 46 2.54 0.87 3.83
C CYS A 46 3.46 0.72 2.63
N GLY A 47 4.61 1.38 2.72
CA GLY A 47 5.70 1.35 1.76
C GLY A 47 6.96 1.97 2.34
N ASN A 48 8.07 1.87 1.64
CA ASN A 48 9.35 2.48 2.02
C ASN A 48 9.72 3.62 1.07
N GLY A 49 10.40 4.64 1.55
CA GLY A 49 10.90 5.74 0.73
C GLY A 49 9.81 6.39 -0.13
N GLY A 50 9.95 6.42 -1.45
CA GLY A 50 8.93 6.92 -2.37
C GLY A 50 7.61 6.17 -2.26
N SER A 51 7.63 4.86 -2.05
CA SER A 51 6.42 4.08 -1.82
C SER A 51 5.73 4.40 -0.48
N ALA A 52 6.44 4.99 0.50
CA ALA A 52 5.80 5.52 1.71
C ALA A 52 4.98 6.77 1.38
N THR A 53 5.52 7.68 0.58
CA THR A 53 4.78 8.87 0.12
C THR A 53 3.59 8.50 -0.78
N ASP A 54 3.70 7.45 -1.58
CA ASP A 54 2.58 6.90 -2.36
C ASP A 54 1.49 6.33 -1.44
N ALA A 55 1.89 5.64 -0.35
CA ALA A 55 0.95 5.14 0.65
C ALA A 55 0.20 6.29 1.34
N ASP A 56 0.90 7.36 1.71
CA ASP A 56 0.32 8.54 2.34
C ASP A 56 -0.65 9.26 1.40
N HIS A 57 -0.26 9.43 0.14
CA HIS A 57 -1.10 10.02 -0.90
C HIS A 57 -2.37 9.19 -1.11
N PHE A 58 -2.22 7.87 -1.27
CA PHE A 58 -3.35 6.97 -1.44
C PHE A 58 -4.34 7.03 -0.27
N VAL A 59 -3.84 7.07 0.96
CA VAL A 59 -4.67 7.24 2.17
C VAL A 59 -5.36 8.60 2.18
N THR A 60 -4.67 9.67 1.82
CA THR A 60 -5.25 11.01 1.72
C THR A 60 -6.43 11.04 0.75
N GLU A 61 -6.27 10.40 -0.42
CA GLU A 61 -7.35 10.30 -1.41
C GLU A 61 -8.53 9.46 -0.93
N LEU A 62 -8.32 8.48 -0.07
CA LEU A 62 -9.40 7.69 0.54
C LEU A 62 -10.12 8.46 1.65
N VAL A 63 -9.39 9.10 2.55
CA VAL A 63 -9.93 9.78 3.73
C VAL A 63 -10.60 11.10 3.35
N VAL A 64 -9.99 11.91 2.51
CA VAL A 64 -10.53 13.20 2.10
C VAL A 64 -11.46 13.03 0.89
N ARG A 65 -10.91 13.01 -0.28
CA ARG A 65 -11.57 12.72 -1.58
C ARG A 65 -10.55 12.78 -2.71
N PHE A 66 -10.85 12.16 -3.83
CA PHE A 66 -10.11 12.36 -5.08
C PHE A 66 -10.88 13.34 -6.00
N LYS A 67 -11.55 12.86 -7.04
CA LYS A 67 -12.23 13.71 -8.04
C LYS A 67 -13.64 14.14 -7.64
N LYS A 68 -14.38 13.31 -6.91
CA LYS A 68 -15.79 13.50 -6.60
C LYS A 68 -15.99 13.60 -5.08
N ASN A 69 -16.93 14.44 -4.66
CA ASN A 69 -17.36 14.46 -3.27
C ASN A 69 -18.00 13.11 -2.90
N ARG A 70 -17.62 12.57 -1.75
CA ARG A 70 -18.11 11.34 -1.16
C ARG A 70 -17.83 11.29 0.32
N ASN A 71 -18.44 10.33 1.00
CA ASN A 71 -18.10 10.05 2.40
C ASN A 71 -16.65 9.56 2.52
N SER A 72 -16.02 9.87 3.66
CA SER A 72 -14.68 9.39 4.00
C SER A 72 -14.65 7.85 3.99
N ILE A 73 -13.57 7.29 3.48
CA ILE A 73 -13.27 5.85 3.52
C ILE A 73 -12.19 5.64 4.58
N PRO A 74 -12.41 4.79 5.62
CA PRO A 74 -11.42 4.59 6.67
C PRO A 74 -10.12 4.01 6.12
N ALA A 75 -9.02 4.74 6.29
CA ALA A 75 -7.68 4.33 5.85
C ALA A 75 -6.60 4.91 6.77
N ILE A 76 -5.51 4.17 6.97
CA ILE A 76 -4.36 4.55 7.78
C ILE A 76 -3.09 4.21 6.99
N SER A 77 -2.19 5.18 6.84
CA SER A 77 -0.82 4.91 6.41
C SER A 77 0.04 4.51 7.62
N LEU A 78 0.72 3.39 7.48
CA LEU A 78 1.64 2.88 8.50
C LEU A 78 3.05 3.50 8.37
N SER A 79 3.23 4.38 7.38
CA SER A 79 4.52 5.04 7.09
C SER A 79 4.64 6.44 7.71
N THR A 80 3.59 6.96 8.35
CA THR A 80 3.50 8.38 8.77
C THR A 80 3.91 8.66 10.20
N ASN A 81 4.05 7.65 11.07
CA ASN A 81 4.42 7.87 12.46
C ASN A 81 5.93 7.62 12.69
N PRO A 82 6.78 8.67 12.66
CA PRO A 82 8.22 8.51 12.83
C PRO A 82 8.59 7.97 14.22
N GLY A 83 7.83 8.29 15.26
CA GLY A 83 8.06 7.76 16.60
C GLY A 83 7.90 6.25 16.66
N LEU A 84 6.82 5.70 16.09
CA LEU A 84 6.60 4.26 15.99
C LEU A 84 7.68 3.55 15.16
N ILE A 85 8.05 4.14 14.03
CA ILE A 85 9.02 3.55 13.10
C ILE A 85 10.40 3.50 13.77
N THR A 86 10.85 4.62 14.35
CA THR A 86 12.17 4.71 14.96
C THR A 86 12.29 3.89 16.24
N ALA A 87 11.28 3.90 17.11
CA ALA A 87 11.25 3.07 18.30
C ALA A 87 11.28 1.58 17.95
N CYS A 88 10.44 1.14 17.03
CA CYS A 88 10.43 -0.26 16.60
C CYS A 88 11.74 -0.68 15.92
N ALA A 89 12.35 0.18 15.12
CA ALA A 89 13.63 -0.08 14.48
C ALA A 89 14.77 -0.19 15.51
N ASN A 90 14.76 0.66 16.55
CA ASN A 90 15.76 0.67 17.62
C ASN A 90 15.63 -0.52 18.57
N ASP A 91 14.41 -0.79 19.04
CA ASP A 91 14.16 -1.77 20.12
C ASP A 91 14.08 -3.21 19.62
N PHE A 92 13.70 -3.40 18.35
CA PHE A 92 13.57 -4.71 17.72
C PHE A 92 14.42 -4.81 16.44
N ASN A 93 13.85 -4.39 15.31
CA ASN A 93 14.50 -4.40 13.99
C ASN A 93 13.64 -3.61 12.99
N PHE A 94 14.29 -2.97 12.02
CA PHE A 94 13.59 -2.26 10.94
C PHE A 94 12.63 -3.17 10.15
N ASN A 95 12.88 -4.48 10.09
CA ASN A 95 11.99 -5.42 9.41
C ASN A 95 10.61 -5.56 10.08
N TYR A 96 10.46 -5.12 11.31
CA TYR A 96 9.22 -5.25 12.07
C TYR A 96 8.36 -3.98 12.12
N ILE A 97 8.81 -2.86 11.58
CA ILE A 97 8.14 -1.56 11.70
C ILE A 97 6.68 -1.57 11.24
N PHE A 98 6.36 -2.28 10.16
CA PHE A 98 4.99 -2.44 9.66
C PHE A 98 4.25 -3.58 10.33
N LYS A 99 4.93 -4.70 10.55
CA LYS A 99 4.37 -5.89 11.22
C LYS A 99 3.81 -5.56 12.60
N ARG A 100 4.57 -4.82 13.43
CA ARG A 100 4.13 -4.40 14.77
C ARG A 100 2.88 -3.54 14.73
N GLN A 101 2.80 -2.62 13.80
CA GLN A 101 1.62 -1.77 13.62
C GLN A 101 0.41 -2.58 13.14
N ILE A 102 0.60 -3.52 12.21
CA ILE A 102 -0.46 -4.42 11.74
C ILE A 102 -0.97 -5.30 12.89
N GLU A 103 -0.09 -5.85 13.72
CA GLU A 103 -0.48 -6.64 14.90
C GLU A 103 -1.37 -5.87 15.88
N SER A 104 -1.12 -4.57 16.04
CA SER A 104 -1.88 -3.70 16.93
C SER A 104 -3.20 -3.21 16.32
N LEU A 105 -3.20 -2.87 15.03
CA LEU A 105 -4.26 -2.09 14.40
C LEU A 105 -5.22 -2.93 13.55
N ALA A 106 -4.73 -4.05 12.99
CA ALA A 106 -5.52 -4.81 12.02
C ALA A 106 -6.63 -5.63 12.68
N LYS A 107 -7.81 -5.60 12.05
CA LYS A 107 -8.96 -6.40 12.41
C LYS A 107 -9.30 -7.38 11.28
N LYS A 108 -10.15 -8.37 11.58
CA LYS A 108 -10.51 -9.47 10.66
C LYS A 108 -10.97 -9.02 9.27
N ASN A 109 -11.63 -7.89 9.19
CA ASN A 109 -12.21 -7.39 7.95
C ASN A 109 -11.38 -6.29 7.27
N ASP A 110 -10.19 -5.98 7.78
CA ASP A 110 -9.35 -4.91 7.22
C ASP A 110 -8.64 -5.36 5.93
N CYS A 111 -8.29 -4.39 5.10
CA CYS A 111 -7.52 -4.59 3.87
C CYS A 111 -6.11 -4.04 4.03
N LEU A 112 -5.11 -4.88 3.81
CA LEU A 112 -3.71 -4.46 3.78
C LEU A 112 -3.28 -4.20 2.34
N ILE A 113 -2.65 -3.05 2.12
CA ILE A 113 -2.02 -2.67 0.85
C ILE A 113 -0.54 -2.44 1.09
N PHE A 114 0.30 -3.16 0.36
CA PHE A 114 1.75 -3.07 0.41
C PHE A 114 2.27 -2.49 -0.90
N ILE A 115 2.99 -1.37 -0.85
CA ILE A 115 3.59 -0.72 -2.01
C ILE A 115 5.10 -0.97 -2.00
N SER A 116 5.62 -1.63 -3.02
CA SER A 116 7.04 -1.93 -3.14
C SER A 116 7.43 -2.09 -4.60
N THR A 117 8.35 -1.27 -5.09
CA THR A 117 8.85 -1.35 -6.47
C THR A 117 9.67 -2.62 -6.72
N SER A 118 10.43 -3.09 -5.72
CA SER A 118 11.22 -4.33 -5.83
C SER A 118 10.44 -5.60 -5.52
N GLY A 119 9.34 -5.47 -4.77
CA GLY A 119 8.62 -6.62 -4.20
C GLY A 119 9.40 -7.42 -3.14
N ASN A 120 10.65 -7.02 -2.83
CA ASN A 120 11.61 -7.78 -2.01
C ASN A 120 12.01 -7.05 -0.71
N SER A 121 11.35 -5.97 -0.33
CA SER A 121 11.66 -5.25 0.92
C SER A 121 11.38 -6.14 2.14
N PRO A 122 12.38 -6.46 2.99
CA PRO A 122 12.21 -7.41 4.09
C PRO A 122 11.09 -7.04 5.06
N ASN A 123 10.93 -5.76 5.42
CA ASN A 123 9.87 -5.29 6.30
C ASN A 123 8.47 -5.41 5.68
N ILE A 124 8.35 -5.28 4.37
CA ILE A 124 7.09 -5.52 3.63
C ILE A 124 6.77 -7.02 3.62
N ILE A 125 7.76 -7.87 3.35
CA ILE A 125 7.59 -9.33 3.35
C ILE A 125 7.21 -9.82 4.75
N GLU A 126 7.89 -9.35 5.81
CA GLU A 126 7.57 -9.69 7.19
C GLU A 126 6.13 -9.29 7.58
N ALA A 127 5.71 -8.09 7.15
CA ALA A 127 4.35 -7.61 7.37
C ALA A 127 3.31 -8.45 6.61
N ALA A 128 3.63 -8.89 5.38
CA ALA A 128 2.75 -9.67 4.53
C ALA A 128 2.63 -11.14 4.97
N ASN A 129 3.66 -11.71 5.59
CA ASN A 129 3.70 -13.12 5.99
C ASN A 129 2.95 -13.39 7.31
N LYS A 130 2.82 -12.41 8.19
CA LYS A 130 2.05 -12.58 9.41
C LYS A 130 0.54 -12.52 9.14
N ARG A 131 -0.09 -13.70 9.14
CA ARG A 131 -1.54 -13.87 9.07
C ARG A 131 -2.07 -14.22 10.48
N PRO A 132 -2.53 -13.28 11.29
CA PRO A 132 -3.36 -13.69 12.43
C PRO A 132 -4.83 -13.80 12.06
N ILE A 133 -5.27 -13.23 10.93
CA ILE A 133 -6.68 -13.10 10.56
C ILE A 133 -6.78 -13.13 9.03
N GLN A 134 -7.86 -13.65 8.45
CA GLN A 134 -8.10 -13.66 6.99
C GLN A 134 -8.11 -12.21 6.43
N ILE A 135 -6.93 -11.64 6.28
CA ILE A 135 -6.74 -10.36 5.62
C ILE A 135 -6.69 -10.63 4.12
N ARG A 136 -7.61 -10.05 3.37
CA ARG A 136 -7.60 -10.15 1.92
C ARG A 136 -6.39 -9.38 1.40
N LYS A 137 -5.40 -10.08 0.90
CA LYS A 137 -4.15 -9.53 0.38
C LYS A 137 -4.42 -8.87 -0.98
N CYS A 138 -4.18 -7.56 -1.09
CA CYS A 138 -4.02 -6.89 -2.37
C CYS A 138 -2.55 -6.47 -2.47
N LEU A 139 -1.79 -7.11 -3.37
CA LEU A 139 -0.44 -6.72 -3.74
C LEU A 139 -0.57 -5.91 -5.03
N LEU A 140 -0.06 -4.69 -5.00
CA LEU A 140 0.23 -3.87 -6.17
C LEU A 140 1.71 -3.95 -6.47
#